data_b67896e2d2be780252aa70190c7aa498
#
_entry.id   b67896e2d2be780252aa70190c7aa498
#
_cell.length_a   1.000
_cell.length_b   1.000
_cell.length_c   1.000
_cell.angle_alpha   90.00
_cell.angle_beta   90.00
_cell.angle_gamma   90.00
#
_symmetry.space_group_name_H-M   'P 1'
#
loop_
_entity.id
_entity.type
_entity.pdbx_description
1 polymer ?
#
loop_
_entity_poly.entity_id
_entity_poly.type
_entity_poly.pdbx_seq_one_letter_code
_entity_poly.pdbx_strand_id
1 'polypeptide(L)'
;GGVMQAQQWPNTPVETRPGARWWWLGSAVDEKNLTYNLEEYARTGMGAVEITPIYGVQGNDANDIQFLSPHWMEMLKHTQAEGKRTGIEIDMNTGTGWPFGGPEVSIEDAATKAIFQTYEIEGGKEIEQDINVTDPKQQPFSVLSRVMA
;
A
#
# COMPACT_ATOMS: atom_id res chain seq x y z
N GLY A 1 39.78 26.85 37.75
CA GLY A 1 39.19 25.65 37.15
C GLY A 1 37.80 25.99 36.65
N GLY A 2 37.63 26.14 35.31
CA GLY A 2 36.32 26.33 34.70
C GLY A 2 35.57 25.02 34.76
N VAL A 3 34.35 25.03 35.30
CA VAL A 3 33.41 23.91 35.21
C VAL A 3 32.94 23.87 33.76
N MET A 4 33.37 22.85 32.99
CA MET A 4 32.77 22.55 31.67
C MET A 4 31.31 22.18 31.95
N GLN A 5 30.37 23.04 31.58
CA GLN A 5 28.95 22.66 31.52
C GLN A 5 28.84 21.59 30.39
N ALA A 6 28.35 20.41 30.77
CA ALA A 6 28.02 19.38 29.78
C ALA A 6 26.97 19.97 28.82
N GLN A 7 27.26 19.95 27.55
CA GLN A 7 26.35 20.39 26.51
C GLN A 7 25.14 19.46 26.57
N GLN A 8 23.98 19.97 26.94
CA GLN A 8 22.74 19.18 26.89
C GLN A 8 22.31 19.05 25.45
N TRP A 9 22.02 17.82 25.03
CA TRP A 9 21.37 17.59 23.73
C TRP A 9 20.02 18.28 23.72
N PRO A 10 19.63 18.93 22.61
CA PRO A 10 18.29 19.50 22.49
C PRO A 10 17.25 18.38 22.55
N ASN A 11 16.08 18.72 23.08
CA ASN A 11 14.94 17.81 23.01
C ASN A 11 14.66 17.45 21.53
N THR A 12 14.46 16.17 21.25
CA THR A 12 14.13 15.70 19.91
C THR A 12 12.63 15.84 19.69
N PRO A 13 12.16 16.81 18.88
CA PRO A 13 10.74 16.94 18.57
C PRO A 13 10.26 15.72 17.77
N VAL A 14 8.96 15.45 17.80
CA VAL A 14 8.37 14.24 17.20
C VAL A 14 8.66 14.15 15.69
N GLU A 15 8.66 15.29 15.01
CA GLU A 15 8.88 15.41 13.56
C GLU A 15 10.30 14.99 13.12
N THR A 16 11.23 14.91 14.06
CA THR A 16 12.62 14.49 13.78
C THR A 16 12.93 13.06 14.25
N ARG A 17 11.94 12.39 14.83
CA ARG A 17 12.07 11.00 15.27
C ARG A 17 11.91 10.03 14.09
N PRO A 18 12.52 8.84 14.15
CA PRO A 18 12.36 7.85 13.11
C PRO A 18 10.91 7.39 12.98
N GLY A 19 10.47 7.17 11.74
CA GLY A 19 9.22 6.50 11.42
C GLY A 19 9.47 5.12 10.81
N ALA A 20 8.46 4.27 10.79
CA ALA A 20 8.53 2.96 10.17
C ALA A 20 7.24 2.61 9.42
N ARG A 21 7.37 1.80 8.39
CA ARG A 21 6.23 1.16 7.74
C ARG A 21 5.67 0.08 8.66
N TRP A 22 4.35 0.09 8.84
CA TRP A 22 3.64 -0.84 9.69
C TRP A 22 2.71 -1.72 8.86
N TRP A 23 3.18 -2.92 8.57
CA TRP A 23 2.46 -3.87 7.75
C TRP A 23 1.26 -4.46 8.48
N TRP A 24 0.07 -4.24 7.92
CA TRP A 24 -1.16 -4.89 8.34
C TRP A 24 -1.46 -6.04 7.38
N LEU A 25 -0.85 -7.18 7.62
CA LEU A 25 -1.00 -8.39 6.81
C LEU A 25 -2.42 -8.94 6.95
N GLY A 26 -3.21 -8.94 5.84
CA GLY A 26 -4.64 -9.24 5.86
C GLY A 26 -5.45 -8.25 6.68
N SER A 27 -4.83 -7.17 7.16
CA SER A 27 -5.40 -6.31 8.21
C SER A 27 -5.88 -7.09 9.43
N ALA A 28 -5.24 -8.24 9.73
CA ALA A 28 -5.54 -9.08 10.87
C ALA A 28 -5.02 -8.43 12.17
N VAL A 29 -5.70 -7.40 12.63
CA VAL A 29 -5.36 -6.58 13.79
C VAL A 29 -6.50 -6.52 14.78
N ASP A 30 -6.18 -6.21 16.03
CA ASP A 30 -7.15 -5.97 17.10
C ASP A 30 -6.70 -4.80 17.99
N GLU A 31 -7.65 -4.20 18.71
CA GLU A 31 -7.40 -3.01 19.53
C GLU A 31 -6.29 -3.22 20.56
N LYS A 32 -6.25 -4.39 21.21
CA LYS A 32 -5.26 -4.68 22.24
C LYS A 32 -3.84 -4.68 21.68
N ASN A 33 -3.64 -5.36 20.54
CA ASN A 33 -2.33 -5.46 19.92
C ASN A 33 -1.93 -4.16 19.23
N LEU A 34 -2.89 -3.41 18.67
CA LEU A 34 -2.63 -2.07 18.12
C LEU A 34 -2.14 -1.12 19.22
N THR A 35 -2.83 -1.08 20.37
CA THR A 35 -2.41 -0.29 21.54
C THR A 35 -1.01 -0.70 22.02
N TYR A 36 -0.78 -2.00 22.21
CA TYR A 36 0.50 -2.52 22.66
C TYR A 36 1.66 -2.12 21.73
N ASN A 37 1.48 -2.28 20.41
CA ASN A 37 2.52 -1.93 19.45
C ASN A 37 2.83 -0.41 19.48
N LEU A 38 1.83 0.44 19.52
CA LEU A 38 2.04 1.90 19.58
C LEU A 38 2.74 2.35 20.87
N GLU A 39 2.42 1.73 21.99
CA GLU A 39 3.13 1.97 23.27
C GLU A 39 4.60 1.56 23.17
N GLU A 40 4.89 0.40 22.58
CA GLU A 40 6.26 -0.07 22.39
C GLU A 40 7.04 0.82 21.41
N TYR A 41 6.41 1.27 20.31
CA TYR A 41 7.04 2.20 19.39
C TYR A 41 7.36 3.55 20.06
N ALA A 42 6.43 4.09 20.84
CA ALA A 42 6.66 5.32 21.59
C ALA A 42 7.79 5.14 22.61
N ARG A 43 7.83 4.00 23.32
CA ARG A 43 8.86 3.68 24.32
C ARG A 43 10.25 3.60 23.68
N THR A 44 10.37 3.16 22.44
CA THR A 44 11.65 3.09 21.73
C THR A 44 12.06 4.41 21.07
N GLY A 45 11.26 5.46 21.18
CA GLY A 45 11.56 6.79 20.66
C GLY A 45 11.16 7.00 19.20
N MET A 46 10.31 6.15 18.63
CA MET A 46 9.72 6.39 17.32
C MET A 46 8.74 7.56 17.34
N GLY A 47 8.62 8.26 16.21
CA GLY A 47 7.72 9.40 16.03
C GLY A 47 6.54 9.12 15.14
N ALA A 48 6.64 8.17 14.21
CA ALA A 48 5.59 7.90 13.22
C ALA A 48 5.53 6.43 12.82
N VAL A 49 4.36 6.00 12.35
CA VAL A 49 4.16 4.72 11.63
C VAL A 49 3.28 4.94 10.41
N GLU A 50 3.58 4.24 9.30
CA GLU A 50 2.75 4.21 8.09
C GLU A 50 1.98 2.89 8.04
N ILE A 51 0.68 2.93 8.27
CA ILE A 51 -0.17 1.75 8.09
C ILE A 51 -0.14 1.32 6.62
N THR A 52 0.27 0.09 6.38
CA THR A 52 0.33 -0.50 5.04
C THR A 52 -0.50 -1.77 5.00
N PRO A 53 -1.80 -1.69 4.67
CA PRO A 53 -2.63 -2.85 4.45
C PRO A 53 -2.12 -3.64 3.25
N ILE A 54 -2.04 -4.95 3.39
CA ILE A 54 -1.53 -5.85 2.36
C ILE A 54 -2.24 -7.21 2.46
N TYR A 55 -2.01 -8.09 1.49
CA TYR A 55 -2.53 -9.45 1.52
C TYR A 55 -2.25 -10.17 2.85
N GLY A 56 -3.09 -11.15 3.17
CA GLY A 56 -3.00 -11.92 4.41
C GLY A 56 -1.87 -12.95 4.44
N VAL A 57 -1.76 -13.61 5.57
CA VAL A 57 -0.82 -14.71 5.80
C VAL A 57 -1.56 -16.01 5.58
N GLN A 58 -1.00 -16.91 4.79
CA GLN A 58 -1.58 -18.24 4.55
C GLN A 58 -1.89 -18.95 5.86
N GLY A 59 -3.14 -19.41 6.00
CA GLY A 59 -3.62 -20.11 7.21
C GLY A 59 -4.11 -19.17 8.31
N ASN A 60 -4.15 -17.86 8.08
CA ASN A 60 -4.70 -16.87 9.02
C ASN A 60 -5.94 -16.14 8.47
N ASP A 61 -6.47 -16.58 7.35
CA ASP A 61 -7.56 -15.91 6.60
C ASP A 61 -8.80 -15.63 7.46
N ALA A 62 -9.07 -16.46 8.48
CA ALA A 62 -10.20 -16.28 9.39
C ALA A 62 -10.10 -14.99 10.25
N ASN A 63 -8.91 -14.42 10.37
CA ASN A 63 -8.66 -13.18 11.13
C ASN A 63 -8.53 -11.97 10.22
N ASP A 64 -8.54 -12.14 8.91
CA ASP A 64 -8.42 -11.04 7.97
C ASP A 64 -9.62 -10.10 8.06
N ILE A 65 -9.35 -8.80 8.05
CA ILE A 65 -10.38 -7.76 8.04
C ILE A 65 -10.41 -7.15 6.66
N GLN A 66 -11.59 -7.18 6.02
CA GLN A 66 -11.77 -6.59 4.70
C GLN A 66 -11.43 -5.10 4.73
N PHE A 67 -10.55 -4.68 3.84
CA PHE A 67 -10.12 -3.29 3.69
C PHE A 67 -11.31 -2.36 3.49
N LEU A 68 -11.32 -1.23 4.20
CA LEU A 68 -12.39 -0.22 4.24
C LEU A 68 -13.74 -0.71 4.74
N SER A 69 -13.87 -1.95 5.25
CA SER A 69 -15.10 -2.39 5.92
C SER A 69 -15.36 -1.57 7.19
N PRO A 70 -16.61 -1.58 7.73
CA PRO A 70 -16.90 -0.90 9.01
C PRO A 70 -15.93 -1.32 10.13
N HIS A 71 -15.63 -2.61 10.24
CA HIS A 71 -14.69 -3.10 11.25
C HIS A 71 -13.25 -2.62 11.00
N TRP A 72 -12.80 -2.57 9.75
CA TRP A 72 -11.51 -1.98 9.40
C TRP A 72 -11.43 -0.50 9.80
N MET A 73 -12.51 0.25 9.57
CA MET A 73 -12.60 1.66 9.96
C MET A 73 -12.61 1.86 11.48
N GLU A 74 -13.13 0.90 12.24
CA GLU A 74 -13.04 0.90 13.72
C GLU A 74 -11.58 0.73 14.15
N MET A 75 -10.86 -0.22 13.57
CA MET A 75 -9.43 -0.42 13.86
C MET A 75 -8.59 0.81 13.50
N LEU A 76 -8.88 1.46 12.37
CA LEU A 76 -8.21 2.71 11.99
C LEU A 76 -8.49 3.83 13.02
N LYS A 77 -9.74 4.00 13.43
CA LYS A 77 -10.12 5.01 14.44
C LYS A 77 -9.43 4.75 15.78
N HIS A 78 -9.40 3.49 16.22
CA HIS A 78 -8.68 3.09 17.43
C HIS A 78 -7.19 3.44 17.31
N THR A 79 -6.56 3.06 16.19
CA THR A 79 -5.15 3.35 15.93
C THR A 79 -4.85 4.86 15.98
N GLN A 80 -5.70 5.69 15.36
CA GLN A 80 -5.54 7.14 15.40
C GLN A 80 -5.68 7.71 16.82
N ALA A 81 -6.63 7.20 17.60
CA ALA A 81 -6.80 7.63 19.00
C ALA A 81 -5.58 7.26 19.85
N GLU A 82 -5.08 6.05 19.70
CA GLU A 82 -3.89 5.56 20.39
C GLU A 82 -2.61 6.28 19.93
N GLY A 83 -2.47 6.56 18.63
CA GLY A 83 -1.39 7.38 18.11
C GLY A 83 -1.35 8.76 18.77
N LYS A 84 -2.51 9.41 18.86
CA LYS A 84 -2.62 10.70 19.57
C LYS A 84 -2.26 10.58 21.06
N ARG A 85 -2.69 9.51 21.71
CA ARG A 85 -2.39 9.27 23.13
C ARG A 85 -0.91 9.02 23.38
N THR A 86 -0.24 8.27 22.51
CA THR A 86 1.17 7.87 22.66
C THR A 86 2.15 8.87 22.04
N GLY A 87 1.67 9.84 21.27
CA GLY A 87 2.49 10.81 20.55
C GLY A 87 3.17 10.22 19.31
N ILE A 88 2.58 9.20 18.70
CA ILE A 88 3.00 8.60 17.42
C ILE A 88 2.13 9.16 16.30
N GLU A 89 2.72 9.71 15.26
CA GLU A 89 2.02 10.11 14.04
C GLU A 89 1.59 8.87 13.26
N ILE A 90 0.35 8.89 12.76
CA ILE A 90 -0.23 7.79 12.01
C ILE A 90 -0.41 8.22 10.57
N ASP A 91 0.44 7.71 9.71
CA ASP A 91 0.32 7.79 8.27
C ASP A 91 -0.33 6.52 7.71
N MET A 92 -0.81 6.58 6.48
CA MET A 92 -1.38 5.43 5.79
C MET A 92 -1.11 5.53 4.29
N ASN A 93 -0.76 4.42 3.65
CA ASN A 93 -0.75 4.38 2.20
C ASN A 93 -2.19 4.34 1.64
N THR A 94 -2.36 4.70 0.37
CA THR A 94 -3.66 4.92 -0.25
C THR A 94 -4.31 3.67 -0.83
N GLY A 95 -3.81 2.48 -0.54
CA GLY A 95 -4.35 1.24 -1.10
C GLY A 95 -4.04 0.02 -0.26
N THR A 96 -4.47 -1.12 -0.74
CA THR A 96 -4.18 -2.42 -0.15
C THR A 96 -3.38 -3.27 -1.13
N GLY A 97 -2.18 -3.64 -0.77
CA GLY A 97 -1.29 -4.42 -1.60
C GLY A 97 -0.29 -3.58 -2.42
N TRP A 98 0.52 -4.27 -3.18
CA TRP A 98 1.59 -3.69 -3.98
C TRP A 98 1.66 -4.37 -5.36
N PRO A 99 1.49 -3.63 -6.47
CA PRO A 99 1.19 -2.20 -6.59
C PRO A 99 -0.20 -1.83 -6.06
N PHE A 100 -0.48 -0.54 -5.90
CA PHE A 100 -1.75 -0.05 -5.38
C PHE A 100 -2.95 -0.56 -6.18
N GLY A 101 -4.00 -0.84 -5.47
CA GLY A 101 -5.23 -1.39 -5.96
C GLY A 101 -5.88 -2.24 -4.88
N GLY A 102 -6.85 -3.03 -5.26
CA GLY A 102 -7.56 -3.93 -4.36
C GLY A 102 -8.71 -4.61 -5.07
N PRO A 103 -9.43 -5.49 -4.38
CA PRO A 103 -10.56 -6.21 -4.96
C PRO A 103 -11.73 -5.31 -5.38
N GLU A 104 -11.76 -4.06 -4.88
CA GLU A 104 -12.77 -3.06 -5.22
C GLU A 104 -12.46 -2.30 -6.52
N VAL A 105 -11.25 -2.44 -7.07
CA VAL A 105 -10.88 -1.78 -8.33
C VAL A 105 -11.44 -2.59 -9.50
N SER A 106 -12.37 -2.00 -10.22
CA SER A 106 -12.95 -2.63 -11.43
C SER A 106 -11.95 -2.63 -12.58
N ILE A 107 -12.22 -3.44 -13.63
CA ILE A 107 -11.35 -3.48 -14.81
C ILE A 107 -11.34 -2.13 -15.54
N GLU A 108 -12.46 -1.40 -15.49
CA GLU A 108 -12.61 -0.09 -16.13
C GLU A 108 -11.77 0.98 -15.43
N ASP A 109 -11.56 0.82 -14.11
CA ASP A 109 -10.79 1.75 -13.28
C ASP A 109 -9.32 1.32 -13.13
N ALA A 110 -8.99 0.12 -13.62
CA ALA A 110 -7.63 -0.41 -13.50
C ALA A 110 -6.64 0.32 -14.40
N ALA A 111 -5.38 0.34 -13.96
CA ALA A 111 -4.29 0.91 -14.76
C ALA A 111 -4.17 0.20 -16.11
N THR A 112 -4.15 0.99 -17.18
CA THR A 112 -4.08 0.51 -18.57
C THR A 112 -2.67 0.70 -19.12
N LYS A 113 -2.21 -0.24 -19.92
CA LYS A 113 -0.96 -0.12 -20.68
C LYS A 113 -1.21 -0.20 -22.19
N ALA A 114 -0.46 0.54 -22.97
CA ALA A 114 -0.43 0.40 -24.42
C ALA A 114 0.50 -0.77 -24.81
N ILE A 115 0.01 -1.63 -25.68
CA ILE A 115 0.80 -2.72 -26.26
C ILE A 115 0.88 -2.46 -27.77
N PHE A 116 2.11 -2.46 -28.29
CA PHE A 116 2.37 -2.26 -29.70
C PHE A 116 2.80 -3.58 -30.32
N GLN A 117 2.21 -3.90 -31.48
CA GLN A 117 2.61 -5.04 -32.30
C GLN A 117 2.88 -4.54 -33.72
N THR A 118 3.96 -5.03 -34.30
CA THR A 118 4.36 -4.69 -35.67
C THR A 118 4.13 -5.91 -36.56
N TYR A 119 3.51 -5.69 -37.71
CA TYR A 119 3.29 -6.69 -38.74
C TYR A 119 3.96 -6.21 -40.02
N GLU A 120 4.76 -7.06 -40.63
CA GLU A 120 5.34 -6.81 -41.95
C GLU A 120 4.47 -7.44 -43.03
N ILE A 121 4.08 -6.67 -44.03
CA ILE A 121 3.21 -7.11 -45.11
C ILE A 121 3.90 -6.80 -46.43
N GLU A 122 3.94 -7.79 -47.33
CA GLU A 122 4.37 -7.55 -48.70
C GLU A 122 3.37 -6.64 -49.45
N GLY A 123 3.88 -5.72 -50.26
CA GLY A 123 3.04 -4.80 -51.00
C GLY A 123 1.97 -5.48 -51.80
N GLY A 124 0.71 -5.03 -51.70
CA GLY A 124 -0.45 -5.58 -52.36
C GLY A 124 -1.10 -6.78 -51.70
N LYS A 125 -0.62 -7.19 -50.47
CA LYS A 125 -1.26 -8.23 -49.66
C LYS A 125 -2.01 -7.62 -48.49
N GLU A 126 -3.00 -8.37 -47.99
CA GLU A 126 -3.78 -8.03 -46.79
C GLU A 126 -3.29 -8.87 -45.59
N ILE A 127 -3.52 -8.36 -44.36
CA ILE A 127 -3.34 -9.19 -43.17
C ILE A 127 -4.53 -10.13 -43.04
N GLU A 128 -4.28 -11.45 -43.11
CA GLU A 128 -5.29 -12.49 -42.96
C GLU A 128 -5.34 -13.10 -41.55
N GLN A 129 -4.65 -12.50 -40.57
CA GLN A 129 -4.59 -13.01 -39.21
C GLN A 129 -5.26 -12.04 -38.25
N ASP A 130 -5.80 -12.56 -37.15
CA ASP A 130 -6.37 -11.77 -36.10
C ASP A 130 -5.31 -10.91 -35.42
N ILE A 131 -5.63 -9.63 -35.21
CA ILE A 131 -4.80 -8.70 -34.46
C ILE A 131 -5.14 -8.84 -32.97
N ASN A 132 -4.40 -9.68 -32.27
CA ASN A 132 -4.63 -9.99 -30.87
C ASN A 132 -3.34 -9.86 -30.07
N VAL A 133 -3.48 -9.54 -28.77
CA VAL A 133 -2.37 -9.57 -27.82
C VAL A 133 -1.90 -11.01 -27.65
N THR A 134 -0.60 -11.25 -27.72
CA THR A 134 0.00 -12.59 -27.61
C THR A 134 -0.04 -13.18 -26.20
N ASP A 135 -0.07 -12.35 -25.16
CA ASP A 135 -0.18 -12.79 -23.77
C ASP A 135 -1.62 -13.24 -23.45
N PRO A 136 -1.87 -14.55 -23.22
CA PRO A 136 -3.20 -15.07 -22.97
C PRO A 136 -3.86 -14.50 -21.69
N LYS A 137 -3.08 -14.01 -20.73
CA LYS A 137 -3.61 -13.36 -19.54
C LYS A 137 -4.18 -11.97 -19.83
N GLN A 138 -3.74 -11.35 -20.89
CA GLN A 138 -4.14 -10.00 -21.27
C GLN A 138 -5.20 -9.98 -22.37
N GLN A 139 -5.27 -11.02 -23.20
CA GLN A 139 -6.23 -11.13 -24.29
C GLN A 139 -7.67 -10.80 -23.89
N PRO A 140 -8.24 -11.33 -22.78
CA PRO A 140 -9.63 -11.08 -22.42
C PRO A 140 -9.94 -9.61 -22.10
N PHE A 141 -8.91 -8.82 -21.80
CA PHE A 141 -9.05 -7.43 -21.35
C PHE A 141 -8.46 -6.44 -22.36
N SER A 142 -7.96 -6.94 -23.49
CA SER A 142 -7.36 -6.09 -24.52
C SER A 142 -8.40 -5.52 -25.47
N VAL A 143 -8.23 -4.27 -25.86
CA VAL A 143 -9.07 -3.59 -26.84
C VAL A 143 -8.17 -3.04 -27.93
N LEU A 144 -8.47 -3.35 -29.18
CA LEU A 144 -7.79 -2.75 -30.32
C LEU A 144 -8.11 -1.26 -30.39
N SER A 145 -7.09 -0.43 -30.19
CA SER A 145 -7.24 1.01 -30.24
C SER A 145 -7.04 1.60 -31.63
N ARG A 146 -5.96 1.22 -32.31
CA ARG A 146 -5.60 1.73 -33.65
C ARG A 146 -4.77 0.74 -34.43
N VAL A 147 -4.96 0.78 -35.75
CA VAL A 147 -4.04 0.24 -36.76
C VAL A 147 -3.45 1.43 -37.51
N MET A 148 -2.15 1.43 -37.72
CA MET A 148 -1.42 2.45 -38.46
C MET A 148 -0.59 1.74 -39.55
N ALA A 149 -0.54 2.34 -40.73
CA ALA A 149 0.27 1.88 -41.85
C ALA A 149 1.19 2.99 -42.35
#